data_9e92bf56b11e11e1afcd114ad39b94bf
#
_entry.id   9e92bf56b11e11e1afcd114ad39b94bf
#
_cell.length_a   1.000
_cell.length_b   1.000
_cell.length_c   1.000
_cell.angle_alpha   90.00
_cell.angle_beta   90.00
_cell.angle_gamma   90.00
#
_symmetry.space_group_name_H-M   'P 1'
#
loop_
_entity.id
_entity.type
_entity.pdbx_description
1 polymer ?
#
loop_
_entity_poly.entity_id
_entity_poly.type
_entity_poly.pdbx_seq_one_letter_code
_entity_poly.pdbx_strand_id
1 'polypeptide(L)'
;MDRPRNFRVYFALATLAFAGLVVLLREHRPSFLRPGLRLYAYVTTADGNVTVVDLVKLKAFSRLYAGPGLSGMREHPTRAEVYGVSSTGGYVWVLNTRANQITARIPVGPLPYAVDFSADGKWLYTTTSGNDSLLAIDLQRHAIVALARTGREPVLARVTPNGKSIVVVNRGDSSLGIHDVTTLALRASVSVVSQPEDVAILPDSSVAFVLSRSERRISVVDLRRGVLVSNLELAGKPTDMLLKPDGGELYVLSPEAHGLQAINTWTHEVGDYMVLGSAPTRGVLSADASLLYVSDTAAGRVTPVDIAFRRIIRDPGKGFPVPAGDSPMALRFDPNETLLLVVSQGSGDLAVIRVRTNFLVTMIPVGEHPQELAVKLF
;
A
#
# COMPACT_ATOMS: atom_id res chain seq x y z
N MET A 1 -72.21 10.58 -2.98
CA MET A 1 -71.16 9.88 -2.23
C MET A 1 -69.96 10.82 -2.13
N ASP A 2 -69.96 11.65 -1.09
CA ASP A 2 -68.90 12.64 -0.86
C ASP A 2 -67.68 11.99 -0.25
N ARG A 3 -66.53 12.04 -0.94
CA ARG A 3 -65.24 11.67 -0.38
C ARG A 3 -64.81 12.77 0.63
N PRO A 4 -64.46 12.41 1.85
CA PRO A 4 -64.16 13.38 2.89
C PRO A 4 -62.94 14.23 2.49
N ARG A 5 -63.15 15.56 2.51
CA ARG A 5 -62.18 16.64 2.19
C ARG A 5 -60.88 16.52 3.04
N ASN A 6 -60.93 15.77 4.13
CA ASN A 6 -59.84 15.57 5.07
C ASN A 6 -58.80 14.53 4.58
N PHE A 7 -59.07 13.64 3.64
CA PHE A 7 -58.11 12.62 3.18
C PHE A 7 -56.90 13.26 2.46
N ARG A 8 -57.10 14.32 1.71
CA ARG A 8 -56.02 15.06 1.05
C ARG A 8 -55.09 15.76 2.02
N VAL A 9 -55.62 16.28 3.13
CA VAL A 9 -54.81 16.94 4.19
C VAL A 9 -53.98 15.92 4.96
N TYR A 10 -54.55 14.75 5.31
CA TYR A 10 -53.82 13.69 5.99
C TYR A 10 -52.75 13.08 5.09
N PHE A 11 -53.02 12.93 3.81
CA PHE A 11 -52.02 12.42 2.85
C PHE A 11 -50.86 13.43 2.67
N ALA A 12 -51.13 14.71 2.56
CA ALA A 12 -50.08 15.73 2.49
C ALA A 12 -49.24 15.85 3.77
N LEU A 13 -49.86 15.70 4.96
CA LEU A 13 -49.17 15.67 6.23
C LEU A 13 -48.30 14.41 6.37
N ALA A 14 -48.78 13.25 5.94
CA ALA A 14 -48.01 11.98 5.95
C ALA A 14 -46.81 12.04 5.01
N THR A 15 -46.96 12.63 3.80
CA THR A 15 -45.84 12.82 2.85
C THR A 15 -44.83 13.83 3.35
N LEU A 16 -45.25 14.91 4.01
CA LEU A 16 -44.32 15.87 4.67
C LEU A 16 -43.59 15.25 5.87
N ALA A 17 -44.29 14.46 6.69
CA ALA A 17 -43.66 13.71 7.78
C ALA A 17 -42.69 12.66 7.31
N PHE A 18 -43.01 11.94 6.24
CA PHE A 18 -42.09 10.94 5.60
C PHE A 18 -40.91 11.63 4.95
N ALA A 19 -41.09 12.74 4.24
CA ALA A 19 -40.00 13.54 3.69
C ALA A 19 -39.11 14.11 4.79
N GLY A 20 -39.67 14.62 5.87
CA GLY A 20 -38.95 15.08 7.08
C GLY A 20 -38.17 13.94 7.75
N LEU A 21 -38.76 12.75 7.85
CA LEU A 21 -38.09 11.56 8.40
C LEU A 21 -36.94 11.09 7.50
N VAL A 22 -37.11 11.14 6.18
CA VAL A 22 -36.07 10.79 5.20
C VAL A 22 -34.90 11.79 5.25
N VAL A 23 -35.20 13.11 5.44
CA VAL A 23 -34.18 14.14 5.63
C VAL A 23 -33.45 13.93 6.96
N LEU A 24 -34.19 13.72 8.05
CA LEU A 24 -33.62 13.39 9.37
C LEU A 24 -32.78 12.11 9.37
N LEU A 25 -33.22 11.07 8.66
CA LEU A 25 -32.44 9.83 8.49
C LEU A 25 -31.24 10.01 7.57
N ARG A 26 -31.27 10.98 6.65
CA ARG A 26 -30.11 11.36 5.83
C ARG A 26 -29.10 12.18 6.61
N GLU A 27 -29.53 13.07 7.48
CA GLU A 27 -28.64 13.86 8.34
C GLU A 27 -28.08 13.06 9.53
N HIS A 28 -28.81 12.05 10.01
CA HIS A 28 -28.38 11.12 11.05
C HIS A 28 -27.86 9.79 10.47
N ARG A 29 -27.10 9.82 9.37
CA ARG A 29 -26.21 8.70 9.09
C ARG A 29 -25.24 8.65 10.27
N PRO A 30 -25.24 7.60 11.09
CA PRO A 30 -24.25 7.50 12.16
C PRO A 30 -22.89 7.61 11.46
N SER A 31 -22.15 8.68 11.76
CA SER A 31 -20.76 8.74 11.38
C SER A 31 -20.12 7.55 12.07
N PHE A 32 -19.67 6.55 11.31
CA PHE A 32 -19.01 5.36 11.86
C PHE A 32 -17.73 5.72 12.63
N LEU A 33 -17.37 7.00 12.62
CA LEU A 33 -16.19 7.59 13.18
C LEU A 33 -16.59 8.64 14.23
N ARG A 34 -15.84 8.73 15.32
CA ARG A 34 -16.09 9.64 16.44
C ARG A 34 -16.13 11.09 15.95
N PRO A 35 -17.03 11.95 16.48
CA PRO A 35 -17.04 13.38 16.17
C PRO A 35 -15.67 14.01 16.47
N GLY A 36 -15.13 14.79 15.52
CA GLY A 36 -13.82 15.43 15.64
C GLY A 36 -12.64 14.61 15.09
N LEU A 37 -12.86 13.35 14.71
CA LEU A 37 -11.85 12.52 14.07
C LEU A 37 -11.57 13.04 12.66
N ARG A 38 -10.29 13.19 12.33
CA ARG A 38 -9.83 13.52 10.96
C ARG A 38 -9.11 12.30 10.41
N LEU A 39 -9.72 11.68 9.42
CA LEU A 39 -9.14 10.54 8.70
C LEU A 39 -9.05 10.89 7.22
N TYR A 40 -7.83 10.94 6.73
CA TYR A 40 -7.56 11.27 5.32
C TYR A 40 -6.82 10.16 4.63
N ALA A 41 -7.20 9.91 3.37
CA ALA A 41 -6.41 9.15 2.42
C ALA A 41 -5.72 10.13 1.46
N TYR A 42 -4.49 9.79 1.09
CA TYR A 42 -3.64 10.52 0.16
C TYR A 42 -3.36 9.60 -1.01
N VAL A 43 -3.80 9.98 -2.21
CA VAL A 43 -3.69 9.16 -3.41
C VAL A 43 -2.84 9.90 -4.44
N THR A 44 -1.72 9.31 -4.86
CA THR A 44 -0.90 9.85 -5.96
C THR A 44 -1.55 9.53 -7.30
N THR A 45 -1.47 10.46 -8.24
CA THR A 45 -2.00 10.34 -9.59
C THR A 45 -0.92 10.62 -10.64
N ALA A 46 -1.09 10.09 -11.86
CA ALA A 46 -0.08 10.18 -12.91
C ALA A 46 0.23 11.62 -13.37
N ASP A 47 -0.71 12.54 -13.19
CA ASP A 47 -0.56 13.97 -13.48
C ASP A 47 0.29 14.74 -12.45
N GLY A 48 0.90 14.03 -11.48
CA GLY A 48 1.78 14.61 -10.48
C GLY A 48 1.07 15.22 -9.27
N ASN A 49 -0.20 14.92 -9.09
CA ASN A 49 -0.96 15.39 -7.93
C ASN A 49 -1.05 14.30 -6.83
N VAL A 50 -1.25 14.76 -5.61
CA VAL A 50 -1.74 13.98 -4.48
C VAL A 50 -3.17 14.43 -4.19
N THR A 51 -4.14 13.57 -4.44
CA THR A 51 -5.53 13.84 -4.07
C THR A 51 -5.75 13.47 -2.61
N VAL A 52 -6.25 14.44 -1.84
CA VAL A 52 -6.59 14.27 -0.44
C VAL A 52 -8.07 13.90 -0.34
N VAL A 53 -8.39 12.77 0.27
CA VAL A 53 -9.76 12.28 0.45
C VAL A 53 -10.13 12.32 1.94
N ASP A 54 -11.18 13.02 2.27
CA ASP A 54 -11.80 13.01 3.60
C ASP A 54 -12.65 11.74 3.74
N LEU A 55 -12.13 10.76 4.49
CA LEU A 55 -12.80 9.46 4.69
C LEU A 55 -13.98 9.54 5.67
N VAL A 56 -14.09 10.61 6.46
CA VAL A 56 -15.26 10.85 7.31
C VAL A 56 -16.43 11.35 6.47
N LYS A 57 -16.15 12.26 5.51
CA LYS A 57 -17.15 12.81 4.60
C LYS A 57 -17.30 12.01 3.31
N LEU A 58 -16.45 11.01 3.09
CA LEU A 58 -16.41 10.16 1.91
C LEU A 58 -16.37 10.97 0.60
N LYS A 59 -15.45 11.93 0.53
CA LYS A 59 -15.28 12.76 -0.67
C LYS A 59 -13.86 13.29 -0.82
N ALA A 60 -13.47 13.55 -2.07
CA ALA A 60 -12.24 14.27 -2.35
C ALA A 60 -12.31 15.69 -1.76
N PHE A 61 -11.22 16.10 -1.11
CA PHE A 61 -11.12 17.37 -0.37
C PHE A 61 -10.27 18.39 -1.12
N SER A 62 -9.10 17.98 -1.60
CA SER A 62 -8.18 18.85 -2.34
C SER A 62 -7.25 18.01 -3.23
N ARG A 63 -6.59 18.70 -4.17
CA ARG A 63 -5.52 18.15 -5.00
C ARG A 63 -4.27 19.01 -4.82
N LEU A 64 -3.14 18.39 -4.57
CA LEU A 64 -1.88 19.03 -4.24
C LEU A 64 -0.82 18.61 -5.26
N TYR A 65 -0.27 19.55 -6.01
CA TYR A 65 0.77 19.22 -6.96
C TYR A 65 2.09 18.91 -6.24
N ALA A 66 2.50 17.66 -6.27
CA ALA A 66 3.73 17.18 -5.64
C ALA A 66 4.89 17.06 -6.64
N GLY A 67 4.62 16.85 -7.93
CA GLY A 67 5.63 16.82 -8.99
C GLY A 67 5.40 15.71 -10.01
N PRO A 68 6.19 15.63 -11.07
CA PRO A 68 6.06 14.61 -12.10
C PRO A 68 6.66 13.27 -11.65
N GLY A 69 6.05 12.15 -12.08
CA GLY A 69 6.54 10.80 -11.80
C GLY A 69 6.54 10.46 -10.31
N LEU A 70 5.38 10.55 -9.67
CA LEU A 70 5.24 10.25 -8.24
C LEU A 70 5.35 8.74 -7.99
N SER A 71 6.10 8.36 -6.95
CA SER A 71 6.21 6.97 -6.49
C SER A 71 6.73 6.89 -5.05
N GLY A 72 6.73 5.67 -4.48
CA GLY A 72 7.38 5.35 -3.22
C GLY A 72 6.82 6.12 -2.02
N MET A 73 5.51 6.36 -1.97
CA MET A 73 4.87 7.14 -0.92
C MET A 73 4.79 6.35 0.40
N ARG A 74 5.18 6.99 1.52
CA ARG A 74 5.08 6.44 2.87
C ARG A 74 4.68 7.46 3.91
N GLU A 75 3.91 7.00 4.89
CA GLU A 75 3.60 7.78 6.09
C GLU A 75 4.79 7.81 7.04
N HIS A 76 5.09 8.99 7.57
CA HIS A 76 6.06 9.10 8.66
C HIS A 76 5.54 8.35 9.90
N PRO A 77 6.38 7.55 10.61
CA PRO A 77 5.92 6.70 11.70
C PRO A 77 5.32 7.47 12.87
N THR A 78 5.78 8.69 13.18
CA THR A 78 5.34 9.44 14.36
C THR A 78 4.86 10.86 14.07
N ARG A 79 5.24 11.48 12.92
CA ARG A 79 4.82 12.84 12.57
C ARG A 79 3.56 12.84 11.70
N ALA A 80 2.87 13.96 11.69
CA ALA A 80 1.74 14.20 10.79
C ALA A 80 2.24 14.56 9.38
N GLU A 81 2.99 13.65 8.77
CA GLU A 81 3.63 13.86 7.47
C GLU A 81 3.56 12.60 6.61
N VAL A 82 3.51 12.80 5.31
CA VAL A 82 3.67 11.78 4.28
C VAL A 82 4.81 12.21 3.37
N TYR A 83 5.65 11.26 3.01
CA TYR A 83 6.79 11.46 2.12
C TYR A 83 6.64 10.60 0.87
N GLY A 84 7.15 11.05 -0.23
CA GLY A 84 7.26 10.27 -1.45
C GLY A 84 8.28 10.88 -2.38
N VAL A 85 8.54 10.22 -3.50
CA VAL A 85 9.50 10.72 -4.47
C VAL A 85 8.81 11.25 -5.73
N SER A 86 9.44 12.21 -6.36
CA SER A 86 9.19 12.60 -7.74
C SER A 86 10.37 12.09 -8.56
N SER A 87 10.19 10.96 -9.24
CA SER A 87 11.28 10.29 -9.97
C SER A 87 11.83 11.16 -11.09
N THR A 88 10.94 11.78 -11.87
CA THR A 88 11.30 12.69 -12.95
C THR A 88 11.82 14.03 -12.42
N GLY A 89 11.29 14.49 -11.27
CA GLY A 89 11.72 15.76 -10.64
C GLY A 89 13.02 15.63 -9.85
N GLY A 90 13.47 14.44 -9.50
CA GLY A 90 14.73 14.21 -8.77
C GLY A 90 14.70 14.64 -7.31
N TYR A 91 13.58 14.59 -6.64
CA TYR A 91 13.43 15.03 -5.24
C TYR A 91 12.48 14.15 -4.44
N VAL A 92 12.64 14.21 -3.11
CA VAL A 92 11.65 13.74 -2.13
C VAL A 92 10.72 14.90 -1.81
N TRP A 93 9.40 14.70 -1.91
CA TRP A 93 8.41 15.67 -1.47
C TRP A 93 7.89 15.34 -0.07
N VAL A 94 7.50 16.38 0.67
CA VAL A 94 6.97 16.27 2.04
C VAL A 94 5.59 16.90 2.08
N LEU A 95 4.60 16.16 2.53
CA LEU A 95 3.23 16.61 2.73
C LEU A 95 2.93 16.68 4.22
N ASN A 96 2.59 17.86 4.72
CA ASN A 96 2.05 18.03 6.08
C ASN A 96 0.56 17.67 6.07
N THR A 97 0.20 16.62 6.80
CA THR A 97 -1.16 16.07 6.77
C THR A 97 -2.15 16.83 7.66
N ARG A 98 -1.69 17.67 8.60
CA ARG A 98 -2.58 18.56 9.38
C ARG A 98 -3.03 19.76 8.55
N ALA A 99 -2.11 20.31 7.74
CA ALA A 99 -2.40 21.46 6.88
C ALA A 99 -2.88 21.03 5.48
N ASN A 100 -2.69 19.77 5.10
CA ASN A 100 -2.89 19.25 3.74
C ASN A 100 -2.15 20.12 2.69
N GLN A 101 -0.83 20.25 2.87
CA GLN A 101 0.02 21.05 2.01
C GLN A 101 1.37 20.37 1.77
N ILE A 102 1.93 20.55 0.56
CA ILE A 102 3.32 20.19 0.28
C ILE A 102 4.20 21.27 0.93
N THR A 103 5.01 20.86 1.91
CA THR A 103 5.82 21.78 2.73
C THR A 103 7.28 21.80 2.34
N ALA A 104 7.79 20.77 1.70
CA ALA A 104 9.17 20.72 1.24
C ALA A 104 9.34 19.86 -0.02
N ARG A 105 10.40 20.16 -0.77
CA ARG A 105 10.99 19.33 -1.81
C ARG A 105 12.47 19.26 -1.57
N ILE A 106 12.99 18.06 -1.31
CA ILE A 106 14.40 17.82 -0.96
C ILE A 106 15.07 17.21 -2.19
N PRO A 107 15.95 17.94 -2.90
CA PRO A 107 16.65 17.40 -4.05
C PRO A 107 17.53 16.20 -3.66
N VAL A 108 17.38 15.06 -4.37
CA VAL A 108 18.13 13.84 -4.08
C VAL A 108 18.91 13.29 -5.27
N GLY A 109 18.69 13.84 -6.46
CA GLY A 109 19.33 13.40 -7.70
C GLY A 109 18.37 12.62 -8.61
N PRO A 110 18.89 12.09 -9.73
CA PRO A 110 18.05 11.56 -10.80
C PRO A 110 17.41 10.22 -10.45
N LEU A 111 16.14 10.09 -10.83
CA LEU A 111 15.35 8.86 -10.73
C LEU A 111 15.31 8.25 -9.32
N PRO A 112 14.91 8.99 -8.28
CA PRO A 112 14.58 8.37 -6.99
C PRO A 112 13.34 7.48 -7.17
N TYR A 113 13.27 6.35 -6.43
CA TYR A 113 12.20 5.38 -6.63
C TYR A 113 11.28 5.22 -5.41
N ALA A 114 11.85 5.05 -4.23
CA ALA A 114 11.10 4.81 -3.01
C ALA A 114 11.80 5.44 -1.80
N VAL A 115 11.06 5.59 -0.71
CA VAL A 115 11.58 6.04 0.58
C VAL A 115 11.35 4.99 1.66
N ASP A 116 12.23 4.97 2.66
CA ASP A 116 12.03 4.25 3.91
C ASP A 116 12.57 5.05 5.10
N PHE A 117 12.08 4.76 6.31
CA PHE A 117 12.44 5.50 7.50
C PHE A 117 13.29 4.67 8.46
N SER A 118 14.15 5.36 9.22
CA SER A 118 14.69 4.78 10.45
C SER A 118 13.56 4.48 11.44
N ALA A 119 13.77 3.50 12.33
CA ALA A 119 12.76 3.11 13.31
C ALA A 119 12.33 4.27 14.24
N ASP A 120 13.24 5.22 14.53
CA ASP A 120 12.97 6.42 15.34
C ASP A 120 12.37 7.58 14.54
N GLY A 121 12.22 7.41 13.23
CA GLY A 121 11.66 8.42 12.32
C GLY A 121 12.51 9.68 12.14
N LYS A 122 13.80 9.67 12.52
CA LYS A 122 14.67 10.85 12.34
C LYS A 122 15.32 10.91 10.96
N TRP A 123 15.50 9.76 10.34
CA TRP A 123 16.19 9.60 9.08
C TRP A 123 15.25 9.02 8.02
N LEU A 124 15.41 9.48 6.81
CA LEU A 124 14.79 8.91 5.62
C LEU A 124 15.90 8.42 4.69
N TYR A 125 15.69 7.23 4.16
CA TYR A 125 16.58 6.62 3.18
C TYR A 125 15.88 6.53 1.83
N THR A 126 16.62 6.83 0.78
CA THR A 126 16.15 6.69 -0.61
C THR A 126 17.29 6.26 -1.52
N THR A 127 16.95 5.62 -2.61
CA THR A 127 17.89 5.28 -3.67
C THR A 127 17.64 6.13 -4.90
N THR A 128 18.68 6.38 -5.68
CA THR A 128 18.59 7.07 -6.97
C THR A 128 19.18 6.17 -8.05
N SER A 129 18.31 5.68 -8.95
CA SER A 129 18.71 4.75 -10.02
C SER A 129 19.57 5.41 -11.09
N GLY A 130 19.46 6.72 -11.28
CA GLY A 130 20.20 7.44 -12.31
C GLY A 130 21.68 7.66 -11.99
N ASN A 131 22.11 7.47 -10.74
CA ASN A 131 23.52 7.62 -10.32
C ASN A 131 23.98 6.55 -9.32
N ASP A 132 23.23 5.46 -9.18
CA ASP A 132 23.56 4.27 -8.37
C ASP A 132 23.93 4.62 -6.92
N SER A 133 23.05 5.34 -6.24
CA SER A 133 23.33 5.86 -4.91
C SER A 133 22.24 5.53 -3.90
N LEU A 134 22.67 5.31 -2.65
CA LEU A 134 21.86 5.28 -1.43
C LEU A 134 22.13 6.57 -0.66
N LEU A 135 21.06 7.27 -0.26
CA LEU A 135 21.13 8.54 0.47
C LEU A 135 20.45 8.42 1.83
N ALA A 136 21.05 9.07 2.84
CA ALA A 136 20.42 9.33 4.13
C ALA A 136 20.09 10.82 4.26
N ILE A 137 18.85 11.11 4.63
CA ILE A 137 18.30 12.47 4.76
C ILE A 137 17.93 12.70 6.23
N ASP A 138 18.47 13.78 6.83
CA ASP A 138 18.02 14.27 8.12
C ASP A 138 16.67 14.98 7.97
N LEU A 139 15.64 14.44 8.60
CA LEU A 139 14.27 14.94 8.49
C LEU A 139 14.00 16.21 9.33
N GLN A 140 14.89 16.57 10.24
CA GLN A 140 14.81 17.86 10.95
C GLN A 140 15.38 18.98 10.11
N ARG A 141 16.46 18.68 9.37
CA ARG A 141 17.17 19.66 8.54
C ARG A 141 16.69 19.69 7.09
N HIS A 142 15.93 18.67 6.66
CA HIS A 142 15.57 18.41 5.28
C HIS A 142 16.80 18.40 4.34
N ALA A 143 17.87 17.76 4.79
CA ALA A 143 19.16 17.76 4.10
C ALA A 143 19.75 16.34 4.00
N ILE A 144 20.42 16.07 2.88
CA ILE A 144 21.24 14.88 2.72
C ILE A 144 22.46 14.99 3.65
N VAL A 145 22.67 13.96 4.48
CA VAL A 145 23.78 13.92 5.44
C VAL A 145 24.79 12.84 5.12
N ALA A 146 24.40 11.82 4.35
CA ALA A 146 25.30 10.77 3.90
C ALA A 146 24.86 10.24 2.53
N LEU A 147 25.85 9.75 1.77
CA LEU A 147 25.68 9.13 0.48
C LEU A 147 26.64 7.95 0.36
N ALA A 148 26.16 6.82 -0.19
CA ALA A 148 26.98 5.67 -0.53
C ALA A 148 26.68 5.16 -1.94
N ARG A 149 27.65 4.50 -2.56
CA ARG A 149 27.46 3.78 -3.81
C ARG A 149 26.70 2.47 -3.57
N THR A 150 25.85 2.12 -4.51
CA THR A 150 25.09 0.87 -4.56
C THR A 150 25.55 0.01 -5.74
N GLY A 151 24.87 -1.11 -6.00
CA GLY A 151 24.87 -1.72 -7.32
C GLY A 151 24.09 -0.89 -8.33
N ARG A 152 24.00 -1.37 -9.57
CA ARG A 152 23.34 -0.64 -10.68
C ARG A 152 21.81 -0.63 -10.54
N GLU A 153 21.20 0.48 -10.90
CA GLU A 153 19.74 0.69 -10.88
C GLU A 153 19.11 0.28 -9.54
N PRO A 154 19.51 0.88 -8.40
CA PRO A 154 18.86 0.60 -7.14
C PRO A 154 17.41 1.10 -7.18
N VAL A 155 16.44 0.22 -6.95
CA VAL A 155 15.01 0.55 -7.00
C VAL A 155 14.36 0.63 -5.63
N LEU A 156 14.99 0.07 -4.59
CA LEU A 156 14.40 0.02 -3.27
C LEU A 156 15.48 -0.03 -2.20
N ALA A 157 15.32 0.76 -1.13
CA ALA A 157 16.03 0.61 0.12
C ALA A 157 15.01 0.26 1.22
N ARG A 158 15.36 -0.70 2.08
CA ARG A 158 14.56 -1.06 3.27
C ARG A 158 15.46 -1.15 4.48
N VAL A 159 15.06 -0.46 5.54
CA VAL A 159 15.70 -0.60 6.85
C VAL A 159 15.28 -1.93 7.47
N THR A 160 16.22 -2.70 7.96
CA THR A 160 15.89 -3.96 8.66
C THR A 160 15.12 -3.66 9.95
N PRO A 161 14.18 -4.53 10.38
CA PRO A 161 13.36 -4.30 11.59
C PRO A 161 14.16 -3.98 12.85
N ASN A 162 15.37 -4.55 13.00
CA ASN A 162 16.28 -4.25 14.12
C ASN A 162 17.01 -2.90 13.99
N GLY A 163 16.80 -2.16 12.89
CA GLY A 163 17.39 -0.84 12.64
C GLY A 163 18.90 -0.83 12.42
N LYS A 164 19.56 -1.98 12.18
CA LYS A 164 21.03 -2.05 12.07
C LYS A 164 21.55 -2.02 10.63
N SER A 165 20.73 -2.40 9.66
CA SER A 165 21.14 -2.47 8.26
C SER A 165 20.09 -1.86 7.35
N ILE A 166 20.53 -1.52 6.14
CA ILE A 166 19.66 -1.17 5.02
C ILE A 166 19.93 -2.19 3.93
N VAL A 167 18.89 -2.85 3.44
CA VAL A 167 19.00 -3.69 2.25
C VAL A 167 18.60 -2.86 1.03
N VAL A 168 19.42 -2.94 -0.03
CA VAL A 168 19.22 -2.22 -1.29
C VAL A 168 19.02 -3.22 -2.40
N VAL A 169 17.87 -3.11 -3.09
CA VAL A 169 17.55 -3.95 -4.25
C VAL A 169 18.11 -3.28 -5.50
N ASN A 170 19.12 -3.89 -6.11
CA ASN A 170 19.80 -3.39 -7.31
C ASN A 170 19.32 -4.17 -8.54
N ARG A 171 18.37 -3.58 -9.28
CA ARG A 171 17.71 -4.22 -10.42
C ARG A 171 18.69 -4.49 -11.56
N GLY A 172 19.55 -3.53 -11.88
CA GLY A 172 20.49 -3.61 -13.01
C GLY A 172 21.63 -4.63 -12.81
N ASP A 173 21.98 -4.92 -11.55
CA ASP A 173 23.02 -5.91 -11.21
C ASP A 173 22.45 -7.26 -10.79
N SER A 174 21.14 -7.40 -10.66
CA SER A 174 20.52 -8.58 -10.08
C SER A 174 21.12 -8.92 -8.71
N SER A 175 21.24 -7.94 -7.85
CA SER A 175 21.87 -8.08 -6.53
C SER A 175 21.09 -7.44 -5.40
N LEU A 176 21.31 -7.93 -4.18
CA LEU A 176 20.88 -7.33 -2.93
C LEU A 176 22.11 -6.79 -2.18
N GLY A 177 22.23 -5.48 -2.05
CA GLY A 177 23.24 -4.82 -1.22
C GLY A 177 22.81 -4.79 0.24
N ILE A 178 23.71 -5.12 1.17
CA ILE A 178 23.49 -5.01 2.62
C ILE A 178 24.42 -3.93 3.14
N HIS A 179 23.85 -2.82 3.57
CA HIS A 179 24.57 -1.65 4.05
C HIS A 179 24.40 -1.49 5.56
N ASP A 180 25.43 -0.97 6.22
CA ASP A 180 25.33 -0.51 7.61
C ASP A 180 24.46 0.75 7.69
N VAL A 181 23.50 0.81 8.60
CA VAL A 181 22.53 1.93 8.68
C VAL A 181 23.17 3.25 9.07
N THR A 182 24.25 3.22 9.86
CA THR A 182 24.91 4.42 10.42
C THR A 182 25.89 5.04 9.44
N THR A 183 26.72 4.18 8.83
CA THR A 183 27.81 4.62 7.96
C THR A 183 27.48 4.57 6.47
N LEU A 184 26.38 3.90 6.12
CA LEU A 184 25.99 3.49 4.76
C LEU A 184 27.02 2.60 4.05
N ALA A 185 28.05 2.12 4.74
CA ALA A 185 29.07 1.25 4.17
C ALA A 185 28.47 -0.07 3.68
N LEU A 186 28.82 -0.50 2.48
CA LEU A 186 28.41 -1.80 1.95
C LEU A 186 29.15 -2.91 2.74
N ARG A 187 28.38 -3.83 3.33
CA ARG A 187 28.88 -4.98 4.08
C ARG A 187 28.94 -6.24 3.23
N ALA A 188 27.93 -6.42 2.38
CA ALA A 188 27.85 -7.54 1.45
C ALA A 188 27.00 -7.16 0.22
N SER A 189 27.31 -7.80 -0.90
CA SER A 189 26.48 -7.81 -2.12
C SER A 189 26.19 -9.24 -2.50
N VAL A 190 24.92 -9.61 -2.59
CA VAL A 190 24.46 -10.97 -2.83
C VAL A 190 23.77 -11.03 -4.17
N SER A 191 24.22 -11.91 -5.07
CA SER A 191 23.52 -12.18 -6.34
C SER A 191 22.19 -12.86 -6.05
N VAL A 192 21.12 -12.35 -6.67
CA VAL A 192 19.74 -12.83 -6.49
C VAL A 192 19.07 -13.07 -7.85
N VAL A 193 17.75 -13.34 -7.84
CA VAL A 193 16.93 -13.41 -9.06
C VAL A 193 17.15 -12.22 -9.98
N SER A 194 16.99 -12.43 -11.29
CA SER A 194 17.19 -11.38 -12.30
C SER A 194 16.17 -10.25 -12.13
N GLN A 195 16.60 -9.00 -12.30
CA GLN A 195 15.75 -7.80 -12.19
C GLN A 195 14.90 -7.77 -10.92
N PRO A 196 15.50 -7.84 -9.74
CA PRO A 196 14.77 -7.79 -8.47
C PRO A 196 14.06 -6.43 -8.29
N GLU A 197 12.85 -6.45 -7.72
CA GLU A 197 12.02 -5.24 -7.57
C GLU A 197 11.51 -5.00 -6.15
N ASP A 198 11.39 -6.05 -5.35
CA ASP A 198 10.88 -5.92 -3.98
C ASP A 198 11.59 -6.87 -3.01
N VAL A 199 11.49 -6.58 -1.72
CA VAL A 199 12.10 -7.35 -0.64
C VAL A 199 11.20 -7.39 0.59
N ALA A 200 10.96 -8.59 1.13
CA ALA A 200 10.36 -8.82 2.42
C ALA A 200 11.44 -9.29 3.41
N ILE A 201 11.50 -8.68 4.60
CA ILE A 201 12.52 -8.96 5.62
C ILE A 201 11.83 -9.55 6.85
N LEU A 202 12.34 -10.66 7.36
CA LEU A 202 11.80 -11.26 8.59
C LEU A 202 11.88 -10.30 9.77
N PRO A 203 10.92 -10.34 10.71
CA PRO A 203 10.89 -9.45 11.88
C PRO A 203 12.15 -9.51 12.74
N ASP A 204 12.84 -10.64 12.79
CA ASP A 204 14.11 -10.83 13.48
C ASP A 204 15.34 -10.33 12.69
N SER A 205 15.11 -9.84 11.46
CA SER A 205 16.15 -9.33 10.55
C SER A 205 17.19 -10.37 10.13
N SER A 206 16.86 -11.64 10.18
CA SER A 206 17.79 -12.73 9.82
C SER A 206 17.79 -13.02 8.32
N VAL A 207 16.63 -12.99 7.69
CA VAL A 207 16.43 -13.41 6.29
C VAL A 207 15.65 -12.37 5.52
N ALA A 208 15.99 -12.22 4.25
CA ALA A 208 15.23 -11.45 3.26
C ALA A 208 14.79 -12.36 2.11
N PHE A 209 13.56 -12.14 1.65
CA PHE A 209 12.99 -12.73 0.45
C PHE A 209 12.96 -11.67 -0.64
N VAL A 210 13.58 -11.94 -1.78
CA VAL A 210 13.73 -10.97 -2.88
C VAL A 210 12.90 -11.42 -4.06
N LEU A 211 11.97 -10.56 -4.47
CA LEU A 211 11.04 -10.79 -5.57
C LEU A 211 11.53 -10.19 -6.87
N SER A 212 11.35 -10.94 -7.97
CA SER A 212 11.41 -10.45 -9.34
C SER A 212 10.13 -10.77 -10.08
N ARG A 213 9.57 -9.80 -10.81
CA ARG A 213 8.42 -10.04 -11.69
C ARG A 213 8.80 -10.66 -13.03
N SER A 214 10.09 -10.80 -13.34
CA SER A 214 10.59 -11.37 -14.57
C SER A 214 10.73 -12.88 -14.53
N GLU A 215 10.89 -13.46 -13.31
CA GLU A 215 11.15 -14.89 -13.10
C GLU A 215 10.09 -15.54 -12.22
N ARG A 216 9.92 -16.86 -12.34
CA ARG A 216 9.06 -17.67 -11.46
C ARG A 216 9.84 -18.13 -10.22
N ARG A 217 10.60 -17.21 -9.60
CA ARG A 217 11.46 -17.52 -8.46
C ARG A 217 11.54 -16.36 -7.47
N ILE A 218 11.81 -16.70 -6.23
CA ILE A 218 12.17 -15.77 -5.15
C ILE A 218 13.52 -16.21 -4.59
N SER A 219 14.43 -15.27 -4.39
CA SER A 219 15.71 -15.53 -3.70
C SER A 219 15.52 -15.37 -2.18
N VAL A 220 16.12 -16.31 -1.44
CA VAL A 220 16.20 -16.29 0.03
C VAL A 220 17.63 -15.93 0.41
N VAL A 221 17.81 -14.83 1.17
CA VAL A 221 19.11 -14.29 1.53
C VAL A 221 19.27 -14.25 3.06
N ASP A 222 20.32 -14.87 3.58
CA ASP A 222 20.75 -14.71 4.99
C ASP A 222 21.43 -13.33 5.14
N LEU A 223 20.78 -12.41 5.82
CA LEU A 223 21.27 -11.04 6.01
C LEU A 223 22.43 -10.93 7.00
N ARG A 224 22.55 -11.88 7.93
CA ARG A 224 23.65 -11.91 8.92
C ARG A 224 24.94 -12.35 8.28
N ARG A 225 24.89 -13.39 7.44
CA ARG A 225 26.03 -13.95 6.74
C ARG A 225 26.32 -13.24 5.41
N GLY A 226 25.32 -12.55 4.83
CA GLY A 226 25.42 -11.90 3.54
C GLY A 226 25.57 -12.90 2.37
N VAL A 227 24.80 -13.99 2.40
CA VAL A 227 24.87 -15.06 1.39
C VAL A 227 23.47 -15.46 0.91
N LEU A 228 23.38 -15.91 -0.33
CA LEU A 228 22.20 -16.56 -0.88
C LEU A 228 22.03 -17.94 -0.20
N VAL A 229 20.84 -18.20 0.33
CA VAL A 229 20.47 -19.49 0.90
C VAL A 229 19.92 -20.42 -0.18
N SER A 230 18.92 -19.95 -0.92
CA SER A 230 18.26 -20.71 -1.98
C SER A 230 17.47 -19.81 -2.92
N ASN A 231 17.06 -20.35 -4.05
CA ASN A 231 16.02 -19.80 -4.90
C ASN A 231 14.80 -20.74 -4.85
N LEU A 232 13.63 -20.20 -4.56
CA LEU A 232 12.39 -20.96 -4.45
C LEU A 232 11.62 -20.84 -5.76
N GLU A 233 11.31 -21.98 -6.36
CA GLU A 233 10.49 -22.04 -7.59
C GLU A 233 9.02 -21.80 -7.26
N LEU A 234 8.35 -21.00 -8.09
CA LEU A 234 6.95 -20.61 -7.96
C LEU A 234 6.12 -21.16 -9.12
N ALA A 235 4.81 -21.30 -8.90
CA ALA A 235 3.87 -21.74 -9.93
C ALA A 235 3.75 -20.72 -11.10
N GLY A 236 4.01 -19.45 -10.85
CA GLY A 236 3.97 -18.39 -11.85
C GLY A 236 4.79 -17.18 -11.44
N LYS A 237 4.96 -16.21 -12.34
CA LYS A 237 5.66 -14.95 -12.05
C LYS A 237 4.95 -14.17 -10.95
N PRO A 238 5.65 -13.82 -9.86
CA PRO A 238 5.05 -13.10 -8.75
C PRO A 238 4.86 -11.62 -9.08
N THR A 239 3.84 -11.01 -8.51
CA THR A 239 3.59 -9.56 -8.59
C THR A 239 3.61 -8.87 -7.24
N ASP A 240 3.41 -9.64 -6.16
CA ASP A 240 3.39 -9.12 -4.80
C ASP A 240 3.80 -10.19 -3.79
N MET A 241 4.35 -9.72 -2.65
CA MET A 241 4.74 -10.54 -1.50
C MET A 241 4.19 -9.93 -0.22
N LEU A 242 3.59 -10.75 0.62
CA LEU A 242 2.98 -10.35 1.87
C LEU A 242 3.50 -11.23 3.00
N LEU A 243 4.38 -10.68 3.82
CA LEU A 243 4.90 -11.37 4.98
C LEU A 243 3.94 -11.24 6.15
N LYS A 244 3.61 -12.34 6.81
CA LYS A 244 2.84 -12.30 8.06
C LYS A 244 3.63 -11.52 9.12
N PRO A 245 2.95 -10.76 10.01
CA PRO A 245 3.61 -10.00 11.08
C PRO A 245 4.44 -10.85 12.02
N ASP A 246 4.07 -12.12 12.24
CA ASP A 246 4.86 -13.08 13.04
C ASP A 246 6.07 -13.65 12.30
N GLY A 247 6.19 -13.37 11.00
CA GLY A 247 7.27 -13.86 10.15
C GLY A 247 7.15 -15.33 9.72
N GLY A 248 6.10 -16.06 10.13
CA GLY A 248 6.00 -17.51 9.91
C GLY A 248 5.70 -17.92 8.46
N GLU A 249 4.97 -17.10 7.73
CA GLU A 249 4.59 -17.37 6.34
C GLU A 249 4.73 -16.13 5.46
N LEU A 250 5.13 -16.37 4.21
CA LEU A 250 5.15 -15.38 3.13
C LEU A 250 4.12 -15.79 2.08
N TYR A 251 3.19 -14.92 1.77
CA TYR A 251 2.20 -15.12 0.72
C TYR A 251 2.67 -14.44 -0.55
N VAL A 252 2.68 -15.18 -1.66
CA VAL A 252 3.15 -14.70 -2.96
C VAL A 252 2.00 -14.75 -3.95
N LEU A 253 1.64 -13.60 -4.51
CA LEU A 253 0.59 -13.47 -5.51
C LEU A 253 1.16 -13.62 -6.92
N SER A 254 0.47 -14.40 -7.77
CA SER A 254 0.82 -14.56 -9.17
C SER A 254 -0.44 -14.53 -10.05
N PRO A 255 -0.60 -13.50 -10.91
CA PRO A 255 -1.63 -13.48 -11.93
C PRO A 255 -1.51 -14.63 -12.92
N GLU A 256 -0.28 -14.99 -13.30
CA GLU A 256 0.00 -16.10 -14.23
C GLU A 256 -0.47 -17.45 -13.68
N ALA A 257 -0.34 -17.65 -12.37
CA ALA A 257 -0.84 -18.84 -11.69
C ALA A 257 -2.30 -18.69 -11.22
N HIS A 258 -2.95 -17.54 -11.40
CA HIS A 258 -4.30 -17.25 -10.94
C HIS A 258 -4.51 -17.35 -9.43
N GLY A 259 -3.48 -17.16 -8.63
CA GLY A 259 -3.59 -17.42 -7.19
C GLY A 259 -2.46 -16.95 -6.32
N LEU A 260 -2.47 -17.53 -5.14
CA LEU A 260 -1.58 -17.29 -4.02
C LEU A 260 -0.81 -18.57 -3.69
N GLN A 261 0.50 -18.47 -3.48
CA GLN A 261 1.31 -19.50 -2.85
C GLN A 261 1.74 -19.07 -1.46
N ALA A 262 1.65 -19.98 -0.49
CA ALA A 262 2.21 -19.80 0.83
C ALA A 262 3.61 -20.42 0.90
N ILE A 263 4.57 -19.68 1.44
CA ILE A 263 5.94 -20.14 1.68
C ILE A 263 6.15 -20.17 3.19
N ASN A 264 6.60 -21.31 3.71
CA ASN A 264 7.07 -21.40 5.09
C ASN A 264 8.45 -20.72 5.17
N THR A 265 8.56 -19.66 5.97
CA THR A 265 9.77 -18.84 6.04
C THR A 265 10.91 -19.49 6.83
N TRP A 266 10.62 -20.50 7.65
CA TRP A 266 11.61 -21.22 8.48
C TRP A 266 12.25 -22.38 7.71
N THR A 267 11.42 -23.16 7.00
CA THR A 267 11.90 -24.32 6.21
C THR A 267 12.26 -23.94 4.77
N HIS A 268 11.81 -22.77 4.30
CA HIS A 268 11.89 -22.29 2.92
C HIS A 268 11.13 -23.20 1.94
N GLU A 269 10.13 -23.92 2.42
CA GLU A 269 9.29 -24.78 1.58
C GLU A 269 8.16 -23.96 0.96
N VAL A 270 7.96 -24.17 -0.34
CA VAL A 270 6.80 -23.65 -1.05
C VAL A 270 5.64 -24.62 -0.77
N GLY A 271 4.68 -24.13 -0.01
CA GLY A 271 3.55 -24.92 0.48
C GLY A 271 2.28 -24.75 -0.35
N ASP A 272 1.17 -24.58 0.35
CA ASP A 272 -0.17 -24.57 -0.22
C ASP A 272 -0.36 -23.50 -1.31
N TYR A 273 -1.17 -23.87 -2.27
CA TYR A 273 -1.61 -23.02 -3.36
C TYR A 273 -3.12 -22.79 -3.30
N MET A 274 -3.55 -21.54 -3.47
CA MET A 274 -4.95 -21.16 -3.49
C MET A 274 -5.30 -20.40 -4.77
N VAL A 275 -6.28 -20.87 -5.53
CA VAL A 275 -6.84 -20.13 -6.67
C VAL A 275 -7.72 -18.98 -6.14
N LEU A 276 -7.47 -17.76 -6.58
CA LEU A 276 -8.16 -16.57 -6.10
C LEU A 276 -9.02 -15.87 -7.16
N GLY A 277 -8.59 -15.87 -8.42
CA GLY A 277 -9.30 -15.15 -9.47
C GLY A 277 -8.54 -15.13 -10.79
N SER A 278 -8.89 -14.19 -11.67
CA SER A 278 -8.32 -14.10 -13.02
C SER A 278 -6.90 -13.53 -13.03
N ALA A 279 -6.68 -12.46 -12.25
CA ALA A 279 -5.39 -11.77 -12.17
C ALA A 279 -5.15 -11.21 -10.75
N PRO A 280 -4.90 -12.06 -9.73
CA PRO A 280 -4.56 -11.61 -8.39
C PRO A 280 -3.21 -10.89 -8.42
N THR A 281 -3.19 -9.58 -8.10
CA THR A 281 -2.04 -8.71 -8.39
C THR A 281 -1.44 -8.09 -7.15
N ARG A 282 -2.25 -7.58 -6.25
CA ARG A 282 -1.82 -6.92 -5.01
C ARG A 282 -2.62 -7.42 -3.82
N GLY A 283 -2.01 -7.38 -2.65
CA GLY A 283 -2.69 -7.78 -1.43
C GLY A 283 -2.42 -6.86 -0.25
N VAL A 284 -3.23 -7.00 0.79
CA VAL A 284 -3.00 -6.40 2.10
C VAL A 284 -3.48 -7.34 3.19
N LEU A 285 -2.60 -7.60 4.18
CA LEU A 285 -2.92 -8.39 5.38
C LEU A 285 -3.45 -7.48 6.49
N SER A 286 -4.43 -7.95 7.26
CA SER A 286 -4.80 -7.34 8.53
C SER A 286 -3.66 -7.46 9.55
N ALA A 287 -3.62 -6.56 10.54
CA ALA A 287 -2.55 -6.52 11.54
C ALA A 287 -2.46 -7.82 12.38
N ASP A 288 -3.61 -8.47 12.61
CA ASP A 288 -3.69 -9.78 13.27
C ASP A 288 -3.45 -10.98 12.33
N ALA A 289 -3.20 -10.70 11.03
CA ALA A 289 -3.05 -11.69 9.97
C ALA A 289 -4.22 -12.69 9.83
N SER A 290 -5.40 -12.34 10.30
CA SER A 290 -6.60 -13.19 10.14
C SER A 290 -7.21 -13.05 8.73
N LEU A 291 -7.09 -11.86 8.12
CA LEU A 291 -7.66 -11.50 6.83
C LEU A 291 -6.58 -11.08 5.84
N LEU A 292 -6.75 -11.53 4.60
CA LEU A 292 -6.02 -11.04 3.44
C LEU A 292 -7.03 -10.56 2.40
N TYR A 293 -6.87 -9.34 1.91
CA TYR A 293 -7.60 -8.87 0.74
C TYR A 293 -6.69 -8.85 -0.47
N VAL A 294 -7.16 -9.41 -1.58
CA VAL A 294 -6.40 -9.51 -2.83
C VAL A 294 -7.16 -8.83 -3.95
N SER A 295 -6.51 -7.90 -4.66
CA SER A 295 -7.07 -7.30 -5.88
C SER A 295 -6.97 -8.25 -7.06
N ASP A 296 -8.04 -8.33 -7.85
CA ASP A 296 -8.08 -8.96 -9.16
C ASP A 296 -8.20 -7.85 -10.22
N THR A 297 -7.07 -7.50 -10.83
CA THR A 297 -6.99 -6.37 -11.78
C THR A 297 -7.78 -6.61 -13.05
N ALA A 298 -7.89 -7.85 -13.51
CA ALA A 298 -8.67 -8.21 -14.70
C ALA A 298 -10.17 -8.20 -14.44
N ALA A 299 -10.59 -8.48 -13.20
CA ALA A 299 -11.99 -8.60 -12.85
C ALA A 299 -12.54 -7.35 -12.14
N GLY A 300 -11.71 -6.33 -11.86
CA GLY A 300 -12.14 -5.08 -11.21
C GLY A 300 -12.69 -5.25 -9.80
N ARG A 301 -12.14 -6.17 -9.02
CA ARG A 301 -12.70 -6.56 -7.72
C ARG A 301 -11.63 -6.92 -6.70
N VAL A 302 -12.06 -7.05 -5.45
CA VAL A 302 -11.23 -7.51 -4.33
C VAL A 302 -11.82 -8.77 -3.73
N THR A 303 -10.95 -9.75 -3.47
CA THR A 303 -11.28 -11.04 -2.89
C THR A 303 -10.82 -11.10 -1.44
N PRO A 304 -11.72 -11.20 -0.45
CA PRO A 304 -11.36 -11.45 0.94
C PRO A 304 -11.04 -12.93 1.18
N VAL A 305 -9.93 -13.17 1.88
CA VAL A 305 -9.43 -14.51 2.22
C VAL A 305 -9.29 -14.64 3.72
N ASP A 306 -9.82 -15.69 4.27
CA ASP A 306 -9.59 -16.15 5.63
C ASP A 306 -8.28 -16.95 5.66
N ILE A 307 -7.28 -16.40 6.35
CA ILE A 307 -5.94 -17.00 6.39
C ILE A 307 -5.89 -18.27 7.21
N ALA A 308 -6.61 -18.31 8.34
CA ALA A 308 -6.59 -19.46 9.24
C ALA A 308 -7.20 -20.72 8.59
N PHE A 309 -8.25 -20.54 7.80
CA PHE A 309 -8.92 -21.63 7.10
C PHE A 309 -8.48 -21.77 5.63
N ARG A 310 -7.59 -20.93 5.16
CA ARG A 310 -7.08 -20.92 3.77
C ARG A 310 -8.21 -20.97 2.74
N ARG A 311 -9.20 -20.11 2.90
CA ARG A 311 -10.38 -20.10 2.04
C ARG A 311 -10.84 -18.68 1.71
N ILE A 312 -11.43 -18.54 0.53
CA ILE A 312 -12.11 -17.31 0.15
C ILE A 312 -13.37 -17.16 1.03
N ILE A 313 -13.54 -15.96 1.60
CA ILE A 313 -14.76 -15.63 2.35
C ILE A 313 -15.86 -15.37 1.33
N ARG A 314 -16.83 -16.30 1.27
CA ARG A 314 -18.01 -16.22 0.42
C ARG A 314 -19.22 -16.03 1.30
N ASP A 315 -19.73 -14.82 1.40
CA ASP A 315 -20.99 -14.57 2.10
C ASP A 315 -22.06 -14.19 1.07
N PRO A 316 -23.05 -15.06 0.79
CA PRO A 316 -24.07 -14.82 -0.21
C PRO A 316 -24.93 -13.57 0.02
N GLY A 317 -24.99 -13.08 1.27
CA GLY A 317 -25.71 -11.86 1.65
C GLY A 317 -24.90 -10.58 1.57
N LYS A 318 -23.60 -10.62 1.27
CA LYS A 318 -22.67 -9.50 1.42
C LYS A 318 -21.93 -9.08 0.13
N GLY A 319 -22.48 -9.37 -1.04
CA GLY A 319 -21.94 -8.84 -2.31
C GLY A 319 -20.52 -9.33 -2.63
N PHE A 320 -20.29 -10.63 -2.56
CA PHE A 320 -19.01 -11.23 -2.96
C PHE A 320 -19.00 -11.61 -4.45
N PRO A 321 -17.89 -11.40 -5.17
CA PRO A 321 -16.69 -10.63 -4.82
C PRO A 321 -16.97 -9.12 -4.77
N VAL A 322 -16.16 -8.37 -3.99
CA VAL A 322 -16.39 -6.94 -3.74
C VAL A 322 -15.93 -6.12 -4.95
N PRO A 323 -16.81 -5.37 -5.63
CA PRO A 323 -16.40 -4.47 -6.70
C PRO A 323 -15.45 -3.39 -6.19
N ALA A 324 -14.42 -3.05 -6.98
CA ALA A 324 -13.42 -2.07 -6.59
C ALA A 324 -13.07 -1.07 -7.70
N GLY A 325 -13.67 -1.17 -8.88
CA GLY A 325 -13.32 -0.36 -10.06
C GLY A 325 -12.32 -1.06 -10.97
N ASP A 326 -12.00 -0.44 -12.10
CA ASP A 326 -11.12 -1.04 -13.10
C ASP A 326 -9.64 -1.01 -12.68
N SER A 327 -8.95 -2.14 -12.81
CA SER A 327 -7.53 -2.31 -12.50
C SER A 327 -7.18 -1.86 -11.07
N PRO A 328 -7.70 -2.50 -10.02
CA PRO A 328 -7.34 -2.20 -8.63
C PRO A 328 -5.87 -2.55 -8.36
N MET A 329 -5.03 -1.55 -8.02
CA MET A 329 -3.58 -1.66 -7.96
C MET A 329 -2.97 -1.41 -6.58
N ALA A 330 -3.63 -0.68 -5.70
CA ALA A 330 -3.14 -0.43 -4.35
C ALA A 330 -4.27 -0.64 -3.33
N LEU A 331 -3.94 -1.37 -2.26
CA LEU A 331 -4.87 -1.66 -1.17
C LEU A 331 -4.24 -1.24 0.16
N ARG A 332 -5.05 -0.66 1.04
CA ARG A 332 -4.62 -0.32 2.40
C ARG A 332 -5.81 -0.28 3.35
N PHE A 333 -5.61 -0.75 4.57
CA PHE A 333 -6.56 -0.52 5.64
C PHE A 333 -6.44 0.91 6.20
N ASP A 334 -7.54 1.42 6.75
CA ASP A 334 -7.46 2.53 7.68
C ASP A 334 -6.79 2.05 8.98
N PRO A 335 -6.25 2.96 9.82
CA PRO A 335 -5.51 2.58 11.03
C PRO A 335 -6.28 1.74 12.06
N ASN A 336 -7.61 1.70 11.97
CA ASN A 336 -8.46 0.87 12.84
C ASN A 336 -8.96 -0.40 12.14
N GLU A 337 -8.56 -0.64 10.89
CA GLU A 337 -9.00 -1.76 10.05
C GLU A 337 -10.52 -1.89 9.90
N THR A 338 -11.22 -0.76 9.97
CA THR A 338 -12.67 -0.70 9.76
C THR A 338 -13.03 -0.52 8.29
N LEU A 339 -12.14 0.11 7.55
CA LEU A 339 -12.24 0.35 6.11
C LEU A 339 -11.05 -0.25 5.36
N LEU A 340 -11.34 -0.90 4.26
CA LEU A 340 -10.37 -1.20 3.22
C LEU A 340 -10.51 -0.17 2.12
N LEU A 341 -9.41 0.43 1.74
CA LEU A 341 -9.29 1.43 0.70
C LEU A 341 -8.58 0.81 -0.50
N VAL A 342 -9.16 0.93 -1.67
CA VAL A 342 -8.65 0.33 -2.90
C VAL A 342 -8.57 1.39 -3.99
N VAL A 343 -7.37 1.60 -4.49
CA VAL A 343 -7.11 2.52 -5.60
C VAL A 343 -7.20 1.75 -6.91
N SER A 344 -8.08 2.20 -7.80
CA SER A 344 -8.31 1.58 -9.10
C SER A 344 -7.81 2.47 -10.22
N GLN A 345 -6.72 2.03 -10.86
CA GLN A 345 -5.96 2.82 -11.81
C GLN A 345 -6.75 3.09 -13.10
N GLY A 346 -7.52 2.11 -13.58
CA GLY A 346 -8.27 2.23 -14.83
C GLY A 346 -9.49 3.14 -14.71
N SER A 347 -10.23 3.07 -13.59
CA SER A 347 -11.42 3.89 -13.37
C SER A 347 -11.15 5.25 -12.70
N GLY A 348 -9.94 5.46 -12.15
CA GLY A 348 -9.60 6.73 -11.52
C GLY A 348 -10.22 6.95 -10.14
N ASP A 349 -10.59 5.87 -9.45
CA ASP A 349 -11.37 5.91 -8.22
C ASP A 349 -10.62 5.35 -7.00
N LEU A 350 -11.05 5.79 -5.82
CA LEU A 350 -10.79 5.17 -4.53
C LEU A 350 -12.07 4.46 -4.07
N ALA A 351 -12.10 3.14 -4.10
CA ALA A 351 -13.17 2.36 -3.51
C ALA A 351 -12.98 2.28 -1.99
N VAL A 352 -14.06 2.53 -1.23
CA VAL A 352 -14.11 2.43 0.21
C VAL A 352 -14.98 1.23 0.58
N ILE A 353 -14.39 0.22 1.17
CA ILE A 353 -15.03 -1.05 1.51
C ILE A 353 -15.06 -1.20 3.03
N ARG A 354 -16.21 -1.56 3.60
CA ARG A 354 -16.32 -1.86 5.02
C ARG A 354 -15.83 -3.27 5.31
N VAL A 355 -14.77 -3.41 6.09
CA VAL A 355 -14.12 -4.71 6.39
C VAL A 355 -15.08 -5.71 7.02
N ARG A 356 -15.80 -5.30 8.08
CA ARG A 356 -16.71 -6.20 8.83
C ARG A 356 -17.79 -6.88 7.97
N THR A 357 -18.21 -6.24 6.87
CA THR A 357 -19.34 -6.72 6.05
C THR A 357 -18.93 -7.02 4.62
N ASN A 358 -17.70 -6.77 4.22
CA ASN A 358 -17.21 -6.84 2.84
C ASN A 358 -18.13 -6.07 1.86
N PHE A 359 -18.64 -4.92 2.29
CA PHE A 359 -19.57 -4.11 1.50
C PHE A 359 -18.90 -2.86 0.96
N LEU A 360 -19.04 -2.62 -0.34
CA LEU A 360 -18.62 -1.37 -0.97
C LEU A 360 -19.49 -0.23 -0.46
N VAL A 361 -18.88 0.71 0.27
CA VAL A 361 -19.57 1.89 0.79
C VAL A 361 -19.77 2.94 -0.28
N THR A 362 -18.68 3.24 -1.02
CA THR A 362 -18.69 4.23 -2.11
C THR A 362 -17.44 4.10 -2.96
N MET A 363 -17.47 4.71 -4.13
CA MET A 363 -16.32 4.99 -4.97
C MET A 363 -16.15 6.50 -5.08
N ILE A 364 -14.93 6.99 -4.86
CA ILE A 364 -14.61 8.42 -4.82
C ILE A 364 -13.64 8.71 -5.97
N PRO A 365 -14.00 9.55 -6.94
CA PRO A 365 -13.08 9.96 -7.99
C PRO A 365 -11.85 10.67 -7.41
N VAL A 366 -10.65 10.20 -7.74
CA VAL A 366 -9.39 10.73 -7.22
C VAL A 366 -8.46 11.29 -8.29
N GLY A 367 -8.77 11.05 -9.55
CA GLY A 367 -8.01 11.56 -10.69
C GLY A 367 -7.52 10.45 -11.62
N GLU A 368 -6.81 10.84 -12.66
CA GLU A 368 -6.36 9.92 -13.70
C GLU A 368 -5.21 9.03 -13.24
N HIS A 369 -5.31 7.73 -13.54
CA HIS A 369 -4.30 6.72 -13.25
C HIS A 369 -3.70 6.84 -11.84
N PRO A 370 -4.53 6.75 -10.78
CA PRO A 370 -4.02 6.76 -9.41
C PRO A 370 -3.14 5.54 -9.15
N GLN A 371 -2.09 5.70 -8.32
CA GLN A 371 -1.01 4.71 -8.20
C GLN A 371 -0.82 4.20 -6.78
N GLU A 372 -0.67 5.10 -5.82
CA GLU A 372 -0.32 4.75 -4.44
C GLU A 372 -1.26 5.41 -3.44
N LEU A 373 -1.28 4.85 -2.25
CA LEU A 373 -2.20 5.22 -1.19
C LEU A 373 -1.48 5.28 0.17
N ALA A 374 -1.66 6.39 0.87
CA ALA A 374 -1.29 6.56 2.27
C ALA A 374 -2.52 6.98 3.10
N VAL A 375 -2.56 6.63 4.38
CA VAL A 375 -3.69 6.94 5.27
C VAL A 375 -3.19 7.53 6.57
N LYS A 376 -3.77 8.64 7.02
CA LYS A 376 -3.46 9.27 8.31
C LYS A 376 -4.70 9.58 9.10
N LEU A 377 -4.62 9.27 10.40
CA LEU A 377 -5.62 9.54 11.43
C LEU A 377 -5.10 10.63 12.39
N PHE A 378 -5.99 11.56 12.77
CA PHE A 378 -5.67 12.67 13.71
C PHE A 378 -6.73 12.85 14.79
#